data_beeacef3e8caf05de8e2b36b5c8e08de
#
_entry.id   beeacef3e8caf05de8e2b36b5c8e08de
#
_cell.length_a   1.000
_cell.length_b   1.000
_cell.length_c   1.000
_cell.angle_alpha   90.00
_cell.angle_beta   90.00
_cell.angle_gamma   90.00
#
_symmetry.space_group_name_H-M   'P 1'
#
loop_
_entity.id
_entity.type
_entity.pdbx_description
1 polymer ?
#
loop_
_entity_poly.entity_id
_entity_poly.type
_entity_poly.pdbx_seq_one_letter_code
_entity_poly.pdbx_strand_id
1 'polypeptide(L)'
;MHLPGFKPESETQPAPEPEVEVRIRGLMMDPSTKMPIVVLNDLAGEVVLPIWVGLFEANAIALEIEKATTPRPMTHDLLRSAIDGLNARVTRVVVGALREDTFHATIWMDHAGEVVALDARPSDAIALALRSDCPIFLSHEVYEHARRASNGSTSLTPEDLRRWLENLNDDEMGRYKM
;
A
#
# COMPACT_ATOMS: atom_id res chain seq x y z
N MET A 1 -28.23 -0.63 -18.76
CA MET A 1 -27.62 -1.73 -17.98
C MET A 1 -26.79 -1.07 -16.91
N HIS A 2 -27.26 -1.06 -15.67
CA HIS A 2 -26.65 -0.32 -14.57
C HIS A 2 -25.61 -1.22 -13.89
N LEU A 3 -24.34 -0.84 -13.94
CA LEU A 3 -23.28 -1.55 -13.21
C LEU A 3 -23.42 -1.22 -11.73
N PRO A 4 -23.59 -2.20 -10.83
CA PRO A 4 -23.60 -1.94 -9.40
C PRO A 4 -22.18 -1.61 -8.95
N GLY A 5 -21.99 -0.45 -8.34
CA GLY A 5 -20.72 -0.04 -7.73
C GLY A 5 -20.19 1.33 -8.14
N PHE A 6 -20.74 1.95 -9.17
CA PHE A 6 -20.37 3.32 -9.52
C PHE A 6 -21.40 4.30 -8.91
N LYS A 7 -21.10 4.87 -7.75
CA LYS A 7 -21.76 6.07 -7.24
C LYS A 7 -20.83 7.24 -7.50
N PRO A 8 -21.24 8.24 -8.29
CA PRO A 8 -20.60 9.54 -8.26
C PRO A 8 -21.04 10.22 -6.94
N GLU A 9 -20.18 10.13 -5.92
CA GLU A 9 -20.42 10.90 -4.69
C GLU A 9 -20.01 12.35 -4.95
N SER A 10 -20.99 13.18 -5.32
CA SER A 10 -20.93 14.63 -5.22
C SER A 10 -21.30 15.06 -3.79
N GLU A 11 -20.75 14.39 -2.78
CA GLU A 11 -20.81 14.88 -1.40
C GLU A 11 -19.54 15.67 -1.12
N THR A 12 -19.70 16.83 -0.54
CA THR A 12 -18.65 17.72 -0.04
C THR A 12 -17.58 16.87 0.65
N GLN A 13 -16.44 16.66 -0.02
CA GLN A 13 -15.35 15.88 0.54
C GLN A 13 -14.97 16.55 1.87
N PRO A 14 -14.98 15.83 3.00
CA PRO A 14 -14.39 16.35 4.22
C PRO A 14 -12.96 16.78 3.90
N ALA A 15 -12.48 17.83 4.57
CA ALA A 15 -11.11 18.28 4.43
C ALA A 15 -10.19 17.04 4.52
N PRO A 16 -9.24 16.85 3.57
CA PRO A 16 -8.41 15.68 3.57
C PRO A 16 -7.74 15.54 4.93
N GLU A 17 -7.98 14.42 5.60
CA GLU A 17 -7.23 14.09 6.80
C GLU A 17 -5.73 14.12 6.46
N PRO A 18 -4.87 14.54 7.40
CA PRO A 18 -3.45 14.63 7.13
C PRO A 18 -2.92 13.24 6.68
N GLU A 19 -2.41 13.19 5.47
CA GLU A 19 -1.79 12.01 4.88
C GLU A 19 -0.27 12.14 5.03
N VAL A 20 0.42 11.06 5.34
CA VAL A 20 1.89 11.04 5.47
C VAL A 20 2.50 10.23 4.34
N GLU A 21 3.37 10.88 3.56
CA GLU A 21 4.06 10.20 2.45
C GLU A 21 5.04 9.15 2.97
N VAL A 22 5.01 7.98 2.34
CA VAL A 22 5.86 6.84 2.66
C VAL A 22 6.53 6.28 1.41
N ARG A 23 7.60 5.51 1.64
CA ARG A 23 8.31 4.80 0.58
C ARG A 23 8.42 3.33 0.92
N ILE A 24 8.51 2.50 -0.11
CA ILE A 24 8.83 1.08 0.06
C ILE A 24 10.30 0.98 0.41
N ARG A 25 10.60 0.46 1.59
CA ARG A 25 11.94 0.13 2.03
C ARG A 25 12.44 -1.16 1.40
N GLY A 26 11.53 -2.12 1.19
CA GLY A 26 11.84 -3.40 0.57
C GLY A 26 10.77 -4.45 0.82
N LEU A 27 11.10 -5.65 0.34
CA LEU A 27 10.36 -6.88 0.58
C LEU A 27 11.21 -7.81 1.43
N MET A 28 10.58 -8.50 2.35
CA MET A 28 11.22 -9.53 3.16
C MET A 28 10.29 -10.70 3.41
N MET A 29 10.84 -11.82 3.87
CA MET A 29 10.05 -12.99 4.29
C MET A 29 9.95 -12.98 5.81
N ASP A 30 8.75 -13.15 6.31
CA ASP A 30 8.52 -13.45 7.71
C ASP A 30 9.20 -14.78 8.07
N PRO A 31 10.12 -14.81 9.02
CA PRO A 31 10.87 -16.01 9.37
C PRO A 31 9.96 -17.13 9.94
N SER A 32 8.86 -16.77 10.58
CA SER A 32 7.93 -17.68 11.25
C SER A 32 6.89 -18.24 10.29
N THR A 33 6.13 -17.34 9.64
CA THR A 33 5.00 -17.71 8.78
C THR A 33 5.41 -18.01 7.34
N LYS A 34 6.62 -17.61 6.93
CA LYS A 34 7.10 -17.65 5.55
C LYS A 34 6.23 -16.84 4.58
N MET A 35 5.45 -15.91 5.08
CA MET A 35 4.70 -14.96 4.27
C MET A 35 5.57 -13.78 3.87
N PRO A 36 5.43 -13.25 2.65
CA PRO A 36 6.10 -12.02 2.26
C PRO A 36 5.54 -10.80 3.00
N ILE A 37 6.42 -9.86 3.28
CA ILE A 37 6.12 -8.58 3.93
C ILE A 37 6.62 -7.45 3.04
N VAL A 38 5.75 -6.49 2.74
CA VAL A 38 6.14 -5.20 2.19
C VAL A 38 6.42 -4.26 3.37
N VAL A 39 7.59 -3.66 3.39
CA VAL A 39 7.98 -2.72 4.45
C VAL A 39 7.90 -1.30 3.91
N LEU A 40 7.01 -0.50 4.50
CA LEU A 40 6.87 0.92 4.22
C LEU A 40 7.55 1.74 5.31
N ASN A 41 8.19 2.84 4.92
CA ASN A 41 8.77 3.83 5.85
C ASN A 41 8.25 5.22 5.49
N ASP A 42 8.09 6.08 6.49
CA ASP A 42 7.99 7.51 6.26
C ASP A 42 9.30 8.09 5.69
N LEU A 43 9.26 9.31 5.19
CA LEU A 43 10.42 9.93 4.56
C LEU A 43 11.57 10.21 5.55
N ALA A 44 11.25 10.38 6.84
CA ALA A 44 12.22 10.54 7.91
C ALA A 44 12.87 9.20 8.34
N GLY A 45 12.23 8.07 8.03
CA GLY A 45 12.68 6.74 8.42
C GLY A 45 12.41 6.40 9.88
N GLU A 46 11.56 7.18 10.55
CA GLU A 46 11.22 7.03 11.97
C GLU A 46 10.08 6.02 12.18
N VAL A 47 9.16 5.95 11.22
CA VAL A 47 8.00 5.06 11.28
C VAL A 47 8.12 3.95 10.25
N VAL A 48 7.93 2.71 10.69
CA VAL A 48 7.97 1.52 9.85
C VAL A 48 6.63 0.81 9.92
N LEU A 49 6.04 0.55 8.77
CA LEU A 49 4.81 -0.23 8.64
C LEU A 49 5.07 -1.48 7.81
N PRO A 50 5.09 -2.68 8.42
CA PRO A 50 5.09 -3.92 7.68
C PRO A 50 3.66 -4.28 7.27
N ILE A 51 3.49 -4.76 6.03
CA ILE A 51 2.22 -5.26 5.51
C ILE A 51 2.46 -6.67 4.96
N TRP A 52 1.82 -7.67 5.57
CA TRP A 52 1.86 -9.04 5.06
C TRP A 52 1.03 -9.12 3.78
N VAL A 53 1.62 -9.70 2.74
CA VAL A 53 1.02 -9.79 1.41
C VAL A 53 1.06 -11.23 0.91
N GLY A 54 0.20 -11.56 -0.04
CA GLY A 54 0.26 -12.85 -0.72
C GLY A 54 1.53 -12.99 -1.57
N LEU A 55 1.91 -14.22 -1.86
CA LEU A 55 3.13 -14.52 -2.64
C LEU A 55 3.08 -13.92 -4.06
N PHE A 56 1.91 -13.97 -4.69
CA PHE A 56 1.73 -13.43 -6.05
C PHE A 56 1.76 -11.92 -6.07
N GLU A 57 1.18 -11.28 -5.05
CA GLU A 57 1.19 -9.84 -4.86
C GLU A 57 2.61 -9.34 -4.58
N ALA A 58 3.35 -10.04 -3.70
CA ALA A 58 4.76 -9.72 -3.43
C ALA A 58 5.61 -9.83 -4.71
N ASN A 59 5.39 -10.88 -5.52
CA ASN A 59 6.09 -11.03 -6.80
C ASN A 59 5.79 -9.87 -7.76
N ALA A 60 4.52 -9.42 -7.84
CA ALA A 60 4.14 -8.28 -8.67
C ALA A 60 4.84 -6.98 -8.23
N ILE A 61 5.03 -6.78 -6.92
CA ILE A 61 5.76 -5.64 -6.36
C ILE A 61 7.27 -5.79 -6.62
N ALA A 62 7.84 -6.98 -6.37
CA ALA A 62 9.26 -7.25 -6.57
C ALA A 62 9.70 -7.00 -8.01
N LEU A 63 8.95 -7.49 -9.01
CA LEU A 63 9.24 -7.28 -10.42
C LEU A 63 9.36 -5.78 -10.77
N GLU A 64 8.53 -4.93 -10.18
CA GLU A 64 8.60 -3.50 -10.44
C GLU A 64 9.75 -2.81 -9.68
N ILE A 65 10.04 -3.23 -8.45
CA ILE A 65 11.21 -2.73 -7.69
C ILE A 65 12.50 -3.07 -8.43
N GLU A 66 12.61 -4.28 -8.95
CA GLU A 66 13.78 -4.78 -9.69
C GLU A 66 13.82 -4.28 -11.14
N LYS A 67 12.78 -3.56 -11.60
CA LYS A 67 12.61 -3.14 -13.00
C LYS A 67 12.75 -4.31 -13.98
N ALA A 68 12.26 -5.48 -13.57
CA ALA A 68 12.32 -6.68 -14.38
C ALA A 68 11.37 -6.57 -15.59
N THR A 69 11.88 -6.91 -16.76
CA THR A 69 11.08 -6.89 -18.00
C THR A 69 10.41 -8.25 -18.21
N THR A 70 9.13 -8.23 -18.53
CA THR A 70 8.37 -9.42 -18.89
C THR A 70 8.01 -9.40 -20.38
N PRO A 71 7.92 -10.57 -21.07
CA PRO A 71 7.60 -10.61 -22.51
C PRO A 71 6.19 -10.06 -22.82
N ARG A 72 5.28 -10.07 -21.86
CA ARG A 72 3.91 -9.55 -21.96
C ARG A 72 3.55 -8.81 -20.69
N PRO A 73 2.66 -7.79 -20.78
CA PRO A 73 2.18 -7.09 -19.60
C PRO A 73 1.59 -8.05 -18.58
N MET A 74 2.00 -7.91 -17.33
CA MET A 74 1.40 -8.59 -16.18
C MET A 74 0.10 -7.89 -15.77
N THR A 75 -0.63 -8.44 -14.79
CA THR A 75 -1.95 -7.93 -14.40
C THR A 75 -1.96 -6.44 -14.07
N HIS A 76 -1.00 -5.96 -13.26
CA HIS A 76 -0.93 -4.55 -12.89
C HIS A 76 -0.43 -3.66 -14.03
N ASP A 77 0.40 -4.17 -14.94
CA ASP A 77 0.81 -3.47 -16.16
C ASP A 77 -0.38 -3.28 -17.10
N LEU A 78 -1.21 -4.33 -17.24
CA LEU A 78 -2.44 -4.27 -18.02
C LEU A 78 -3.44 -3.30 -17.39
N LEU A 79 -3.59 -3.31 -16.05
CA LEU A 79 -4.45 -2.39 -15.34
C LEU A 79 -4.02 -0.94 -15.56
N ARG A 80 -2.72 -0.63 -15.40
CA ARG A 80 -2.18 0.68 -15.73
C ARG A 80 -2.49 1.07 -17.18
N SER A 81 -2.22 0.17 -18.12
CA SER A 81 -2.46 0.43 -19.55
C SER A 81 -3.95 0.70 -19.84
N ALA A 82 -4.86 0.01 -19.14
CA ALA A 82 -6.29 0.25 -19.25
C ALA A 82 -6.69 1.62 -18.70
N ILE A 83 -6.14 2.04 -17.57
CA ILE A 83 -6.36 3.37 -16.98
C ILE A 83 -5.87 4.45 -17.94
N ASP A 84 -4.64 4.33 -18.44
CA ASP A 84 -4.05 5.26 -19.41
C ASP A 84 -4.88 5.31 -20.72
N GLY A 85 -5.34 4.14 -21.20
CA GLY A 85 -6.19 4.02 -22.39
C GLY A 85 -7.57 4.67 -22.24
N LEU A 86 -8.05 4.84 -21.02
CA LEU A 86 -9.27 5.58 -20.69
C LEU A 86 -9.02 7.08 -20.46
N ASN A 87 -7.80 7.58 -20.70
CA ASN A 87 -7.37 8.94 -20.42
C ASN A 87 -7.50 9.33 -18.95
N ALA A 88 -7.41 8.35 -18.06
CA ALA A 88 -7.29 8.56 -16.63
C ALA A 88 -5.83 8.43 -16.18
N ARG A 89 -5.49 9.00 -15.03
CA ARG A 89 -4.16 8.91 -14.46
C ARG A 89 -4.23 8.66 -12.97
N VAL A 90 -3.47 7.68 -12.48
CA VAL A 90 -3.29 7.47 -11.04
C VAL A 90 -2.48 8.64 -10.47
N THR A 91 -3.01 9.32 -9.48
CA THR A 91 -2.39 10.50 -8.88
C THR A 91 -1.71 10.21 -7.56
N ARG A 92 -2.28 9.35 -6.73
CA ARG A 92 -1.72 8.86 -5.48
C ARG A 92 -2.43 7.62 -4.99
N VAL A 93 -1.82 6.94 -4.06
CA VAL A 93 -2.38 5.81 -3.32
C VAL A 93 -2.33 6.13 -1.83
N VAL A 94 -3.39 5.81 -1.11
CA VAL A 94 -3.47 6.00 0.34
C VAL A 94 -3.77 4.66 0.99
N VAL A 95 -2.86 4.17 1.83
CA VAL A 95 -3.14 3.04 2.74
C VAL A 95 -3.89 3.61 3.93
N GLY A 96 -5.16 3.28 4.01
CA GLY A 96 -6.13 3.88 4.91
C GLY A 96 -6.52 2.96 6.06
N ALA A 97 -7.78 3.09 6.47
CA ALA A 97 -8.32 2.47 7.66
C ALA A 97 -8.00 0.98 7.83
N LEU A 98 -7.77 0.60 9.08
CA LEU A 98 -7.78 -0.78 9.52
C LEU A 98 -9.24 -1.16 9.84
N ARG A 99 -9.84 -2.04 9.04
CA ARG A 99 -11.20 -2.56 9.25
C ARG A 99 -11.12 -4.06 9.42
N GLU A 100 -11.71 -4.57 10.51
CA GLU A 100 -11.70 -6.02 10.79
C GLU A 100 -10.30 -6.64 10.69
N ASP A 101 -9.31 -5.96 11.30
CA ASP A 101 -7.88 -6.32 11.27
C ASP A 101 -7.26 -6.40 9.85
N THR A 102 -7.87 -5.72 8.87
CA THR A 102 -7.41 -5.68 7.49
C THR A 102 -7.17 -4.24 7.04
N PHE A 103 -6.00 -3.96 6.49
CA PHE A 103 -5.73 -2.68 5.86
C PHE A 103 -6.46 -2.55 4.52
N HIS A 104 -7.09 -1.40 4.32
CA HIS A 104 -7.66 -0.99 3.06
C HIS A 104 -6.77 0.05 2.39
N ALA A 105 -6.86 0.18 1.09
CA ALA A 105 -6.21 1.24 0.36
C ALA A 105 -7.19 1.91 -0.61
N THR A 106 -6.91 3.17 -0.90
CA THR A 106 -7.65 3.93 -1.91
C THR A 106 -6.69 4.35 -3.01
N ILE A 107 -7.04 4.05 -4.23
CA ILE A 107 -6.36 4.53 -5.44
C ILE A 107 -7.09 5.77 -5.90
N TRP A 108 -6.38 6.91 -5.92
CA TRP A 108 -6.90 8.17 -6.42
C TRP A 108 -6.46 8.38 -7.85
N MET A 109 -7.41 8.73 -8.69
CA MET A 109 -7.18 8.98 -10.12
C MET A 109 -7.79 10.30 -10.54
N ASP A 110 -7.21 10.90 -11.55
CA ASP A 110 -7.80 12.02 -12.31
C ASP A 110 -8.31 11.49 -13.64
N HIS A 111 -9.54 11.80 -13.98
CA HIS A 111 -10.14 11.53 -15.27
C HIS A 111 -10.83 12.80 -15.78
N ALA A 112 -10.21 13.45 -16.76
CA ALA A 112 -10.72 14.69 -17.38
C ALA A 112 -11.00 15.82 -16.35
N GLY A 113 -10.20 15.91 -15.27
CA GLY A 113 -10.37 16.89 -14.19
C GLY A 113 -11.33 16.45 -13.09
N GLU A 114 -11.93 15.27 -13.21
CA GLU A 114 -12.72 14.66 -12.14
C GLU A 114 -11.86 13.71 -11.31
N VAL A 115 -11.99 13.81 -9.98
CA VAL A 115 -11.28 12.93 -9.05
C VAL A 115 -12.10 11.66 -8.84
N VAL A 116 -11.47 10.51 -9.10
CA VAL A 116 -12.07 9.19 -8.89
C VAL A 116 -11.30 8.45 -7.82
N ALA A 117 -12.01 7.90 -6.84
CA ALA A 117 -11.44 7.10 -5.76
C ALA A 117 -11.90 5.63 -5.92
N LEU A 118 -10.96 4.70 -5.90
CA LEU A 118 -11.22 3.27 -5.97
C LEU A 118 -10.74 2.58 -4.71
N ASP A 119 -11.58 1.74 -4.12
CA ASP A 119 -11.19 0.82 -3.06
C ASP A 119 -10.30 -0.28 -3.62
N ALA A 120 -9.25 -0.63 -2.90
CA ALA A 120 -8.29 -1.64 -3.30
C ALA A 120 -7.63 -2.30 -2.08
N ARG A 121 -7.07 -3.49 -2.28
CA ARG A 121 -6.12 -4.06 -1.32
C ARG A 121 -4.82 -3.25 -1.34
N PRO A 122 -4.14 -3.07 -0.20
CA PRO A 122 -2.85 -2.38 -0.13
C PRO A 122 -1.81 -2.89 -1.13
N SER A 123 -1.71 -4.22 -1.31
CA SER A 123 -0.78 -4.82 -2.27
C SER A 123 -1.03 -4.41 -3.72
N ASP A 124 -2.30 -4.40 -4.15
CA ASP A 124 -2.67 -4.02 -5.52
C ASP A 124 -2.43 -2.53 -5.75
N ALA A 125 -2.80 -1.71 -4.75
CA ALA A 125 -2.58 -0.27 -4.77
C ALA A 125 -1.09 0.08 -4.84
N ILE A 126 -0.25 -0.56 -4.01
CA ILE A 126 1.21 -0.40 -4.01
C ILE A 126 1.81 -0.84 -5.35
N ALA A 127 1.41 -2.02 -5.86
CA ALA A 127 1.90 -2.54 -7.13
C ALA A 127 1.55 -1.61 -8.32
N LEU A 128 0.38 -0.98 -8.27
CA LEU A 128 -0.05 0.00 -9.26
C LEU A 128 0.68 1.34 -9.08
N ALA A 129 0.87 1.82 -7.85
CA ALA A 129 1.60 3.05 -7.54
C ALA A 129 3.02 3.03 -8.10
N LEU A 130 3.73 1.93 -7.89
CA LEU A 130 5.09 1.74 -8.44
C LEU A 130 5.14 1.84 -9.96
N ARG A 131 4.12 1.29 -10.65
CA ARG A 131 4.03 1.30 -12.12
C ARG A 131 3.60 2.65 -12.67
N SER A 132 2.82 3.39 -11.89
CA SER A 132 2.30 4.71 -12.26
C SER A 132 3.23 5.85 -11.83
N ASP A 133 4.32 5.52 -11.13
CA ASP A 133 5.28 6.49 -10.57
C ASP A 133 4.57 7.57 -9.75
N CYS A 134 3.59 7.16 -8.92
CA CYS A 134 2.84 8.06 -8.07
C CYS A 134 3.15 7.84 -6.58
N PRO A 135 2.99 8.87 -5.73
CA PRO A 135 3.30 8.77 -4.32
C PRO A 135 2.33 7.84 -3.57
N ILE A 136 2.86 7.22 -2.51
CA ILE A 136 2.11 6.38 -1.57
C ILE A 136 2.03 7.13 -0.25
N PHE A 137 0.84 7.15 0.33
CA PHE A 137 0.57 7.79 1.62
C PHE A 137 -0.02 6.79 2.62
N LEU A 138 0.17 7.07 3.89
CA LEU A 138 -0.62 6.50 4.98
C LEU A 138 -1.65 7.53 5.43
N SER A 139 -2.86 7.09 5.76
CA SER A 139 -3.78 7.93 6.52
C SER A 139 -3.17 8.26 7.88
N HIS A 140 -3.60 9.36 8.48
CA HIS A 140 -3.12 9.76 9.81
C HIS A 140 -3.36 8.68 10.86
N GLU A 141 -4.50 8.01 10.79
CA GLU A 141 -4.84 6.90 11.71
C GLU A 141 -3.82 5.76 11.62
N VAL A 142 -3.52 5.29 10.41
CA VAL A 142 -2.55 4.20 10.16
C VAL A 142 -1.14 4.63 10.55
N TYR A 143 -0.77 5.87 10.22
CA TYR A 143 0.53 6.41 10.60
C TYR A 143 0.72 6.46 12.11
N GLU A 144 -0.25 7.00 12.86
CA GLU A 144 -0.19 7.05 14.32
C GLU A 144 -0.18 5.65 14.95
N HIS A 145 -0.91 4.70 14.36
CA HIS A 145 -0.87 3.31 14.79
C HIS A 145 0.55 2.73 14.61
N ALA A 146 1.14 2.87 13.42
CA ALA A 146 2.50 2.41 13.13
C ALA A 146 3.54 3.10 14.01
N ARG A 147 3.40 4.41 14.25
CA ARG A 147 4.30 5.20 15.09
C ARG A 147 4.30 4.71 16.54
N ARG A 148 3.14 4.36 17.10
CA ARG A 148 3.04 3.79 18.46
C ARG A 148 3.72 2.43 18.56
N ALA A 149 3.60 1.61 17.52
CA ALA A 149 4.30 0.33 17.44
C ALA A 149 5.81 0.50 17.28
N SER A 150 6.26 1.55 16.60
CA SER A 150 7.68 1.84 16.35
C SER A 150 8.39 2.53 17.52
N ASN A 151 7.68 3.14 18.47
CA ASN A 151 8.25 3.94 19.59
C ASN A 151 9.11 3.15 20.59
N GLY A 152 9.49 1.91 20.28
CA GLY A 152 10.49 1.12 21.01
C GLY A 152 11.82 0.95 20.27
N SER A 153 11.98 1.43 19.03
CA SER A 153 13.17 1.11 18.21
C SER A 153 13.56 2.28 17.32
N THR A 154 14.54 3.04 17.76
CA THR A 154 15.21 4.07 16.96
C THR A 154 15.98 3.38 15.81
N SER A 155 15.72 3.77 14.55
CA SER A 155 16.38 3.30 13.31
C SER A 155 16.54 1.76 13.22
N LEU A 156 15.47 1.07 12.84
CA LEU A 156 15.50 -0.38 12.64
C LEU A 156 16.49 -0.75 11.52
N THR A 157 17.58 -1.45 11.86
CA THR A 157 18.37 -2.19 10.88
C THR A 157 17.56 -3.38 10.35
N PRO A 158 17.97 -4.02 9.22
CA PRO A 158 17.32 -5.26 8.77
C PRO A 158 17.29 -6.35 9.87
N GLU A 159 18.33 -6.40 10.72
CA GLU A 159 18.41 -7.31 11.86
C GLU A 159 17.43 -6.93 12.97
N ASP A 160 17.29 -5.64 13.27
CA ASP A 160 16.34 -5.15 14.27
C ASP A 160 14.91 -5.39 13.81
N LEU A 161 14.62 -5.18 12.52
CA LEU A 161 13.31 -5.46 11.95
C LEU A 161 12.98 -6.96 12.02
N ARG A 162 13.94 -7.84 11.75
CA ARG A 162 13.75 -9.29 11.94
C ARG A 162 13.45 -9.64 13.39
N ARG A 163 14.23 -9.10 14.34
CA ARG A 163 14.03 -9.32 15.77
C ARG A 163 12.69 -8.77 16.26
N TRP A 164 12.26 -7.64 15.72
CA TRP A 164 10.95 -7.06 16.02
C TRP A 164 9.82 -7.95 15.49
N LEU A 165 9.94 -8.46 14.26
CA LEU A 165 8.98 -9.41 13.68
C LEU A 165 8.90 -10.73 14.47
N GLU A 166 10.03 -11.24 14.96
CA GLU A 166 10.09 -12.44 15.79
C GLU A 166 9.42 -12.26 17.16
N ASN A 167 9.30 -11.02 17.63
CA ASN A 167 8.68 -10.67 18.91
C ASN A 167 7.19 -10.27 18.79
N LEU A 168 6.64 -10.16 17.57
CA LEU A 168 5.22 -9.89 17.36
C LEU A 168 4.38 -11.09 17.83
N ASN A 169 3.40 -10.83 18.67
CA ASN A 169 2.42 -11.84 19.07
C ASN A 169 1.43 -12.13 17.94
N ASP A 170 0.82 -13.32 17.95
CA ASP A 170 -0.19 -13.73 16.95
C ASP A 170 -1.37 -12.74 16.86
N ASP A 171 -1.77 -12.13 17.96
CA ASP A 171 -2.81 -11.09 17.99
C ASP A 171 -2.38 -9.78 17.33
N GLU A 172 -1.10 -9.44 17.38
CA GLU A 172 -0.56 -8.27 16.68
C GLU A 172 -0.36 -8.55 15.20
N MET A 173 0.04 -9.77 14.82
CA MET A 173 0.14 -10.17 13.41
C MET A 173 -1.20 -10.15 12.69
N GLY A 174 -2.30 -10.46 13.38
CA GLY A 174 -3.66 -10.37 12.83
C GLY A 174 -4.02 -8.98 12.31
N ARG A 175 -3.51 -7.93 12.96
CA ARG A 175 -3.78 -6.53 12.63
C ARG A 175 -3.09 -6.03 11.36
N TYR A 176 -2.11 -6.74 10.83
CA TYR A 176 -1.32 -6.34 9.67
C TYR A 176 -1.53 -7.24 8.45
N LYS A 177 -2.47 -8.21 8.52
CA LYS A 177 -2.83 -9.06 7.39
C LYS A 177 -3.74 -8.29 6.41
N MET A 178 -3.61 -8.61 5.14
CA MET A 178 -4.53 -8.18 4.09
C MET A 178 -5.57 -9.24 3.81
#